data_837f18559badab9079a8f140464ebbeb
#
_entry.id   837f18559badab9079a8f140464ebbeb
#
_cell.length_a   1.000
_cell.length_b   1.000
_cell.length_c   1.000
_cell.angle_alpha   90.00
_cell.angle_beta   90.00
_cell.angle_gamma   90.00
#
_symmetry.space_group_name_H-M   'P 1'
#
loop_
_entity.id
_entity.type
_entity.pdbx_description
1 polymer ?
#
loop_
_entity_poly.entity_id
_entity_poly.type
_entity_poly.pdbx_seq_one_letter_code
_entity_poly.pdbx_strand_id
1 'polypeptide(L)'
;MTPLLEIAGVTKSFGGLAALDGLDLHVDEGEIVSAIGPNGAGKSTLFNVITGLYSPDAGDIKLRGDSIVGRAPHQITRMGIGRTFQNVHLFANMTVLENAMVGQHARSKTGVFGAIFRLPGTKTEEEQIREQAKDALGFFGTRLSGYRQDQPAFVLSYANRRRLEMARAIATEP
;
A
#
# COMPACT_ATOMS: atom_id res chain seq x y z
N MET A 1 5.95 -20.73 -14.97
CA MET A 1 5.16 -20.25 -13.81
C MET A 1 4.60 -18.90 -14.19
N THR A 2 3.42 -18.55 -13.75
CA THR A 2 2.86 -17.21 -14.01
C THR A 2 3.50 -16.26 -13.00
N PRO A 3 4.11 -15.13 -13.43
CA PRO A 3 4.70 -14.17 -12.51
C PRO A 3 3.64 -13.55 -11.59
N LEU A 4 4.06 -13.11 -10.40
CA LEU A 4 3.18 -12.41 -9.46
C LEU A 4 2.72 -11.08 -10.04
N LEU A 5 3.65 -10.31 -10.61
CA LEU A 5 3.39 -9.06 -11.31
C LEU A 5 4.04 -9.13 -12.69
N GLU A 6 3.28 -8.80 -13.72
CA GLU A 6 3.75 -8.71 -15.11
C GLU A 6 3.42 -7.33 -15.66
N ILE A 7 4.38 -6.69 -16.26
CA ILE A 7 4.27 -5.40 -16.96
C ILE A 7 4.71 -5.67 -18.39
N ALA A 8 3.83 -5.43 -19.35
CA ALA A 8 4.06 -5.73 -20.77
C ALA A 8 3.84 -4.49 -21.64
N GLY A 9 4.90 -3.99 -22.27
CA GLY A 9 4.89 -2.89 -23.23
C GLY A 9 4.33 -1.58 -22.67
N VAL A 10 4.47 -1.32 -21.36
CA VAL A 10 3.84 -0.18 -20.70
C VAL A 10 4.50 1.13 -21.14
N THR A 11 3.66 2.02 -21.67
CA THR A 11 4.05 3.38 -22.09
C THR A 11 3.24 4.41 -21.30
N LYS A 12 3.92 5.50 -20.87
CA LYS A 12 3.29 6.66 -20.24
C LYS A 12 4.00 7.93 -20.60
N SER A 13 3.25 8.88 -21.16
CA SER A 13 3.77 10.20 -21.58
C SER A 13 3.07 11.33 -20.84
N PHE A 14 3.77 12.43 -20.66
CA PHE A 14 3.26 13.68 -20.12
C PHE A 14 3.70 14.84 -21.02
N GLY A 15 2.74 15.55 -21.63
CA GLY A 15 3.03 16.72 -22.47
C GLY A 15 4.07 16.44 -23.57
N GLY A 16 4.02 15.25 -24.20
CA GLY A 16 4.94 14.83 -25.26
C GLY A 16 6.26 14.22 -24.76
N LEU A 17 6.55 14.22 -23.47
CA LEU A 17 7.70 13.54 -22.88
C LEU A 17 7.31 12.12 -22.45
N ALA A 18 7.92 11.11 -23.05
CA ALA A 18 7.75 9.73 -22.63
C ALA A 18 8.47 9.49 -21.29
N ALA A 19 7.70 9.23 -20.24
CA ALA A 19 8.24 8.87 -18.91
C ALA A 19 8.44 7.36 -18.76
N LEU A 20 7.65 6.56 -19.45
CA LEU A 20 7.83 5.13 -19.67
C LEU A 20 7.64 4.87 -21.16
N ASP A 21 8.49 4.06 -21.77
CA ASP A 21 8.47 3.77 -23.20
C ASP A 21 8.64 2.27 -23.42
N GLY A 22 7.51 1.57 -23.64
CA GLY A 22 7.51 0.14 -23.94
C GLY A 22 8.14 -0.72 -22.83
N LEU A 23 7.91 -0.38 -21.56
CA LEU A 23 8.55 -1.06 -20.42
C LEU A 23 7.99 -2.47 -20.24
N ASP A 24 8.91 -3.45 -20.19
CA ASP A 24 8.63 -4.82 -19.79
C ASP A 24 9.33 -5.12 -18.47
N LEU A 25 8.61 -5.72 -17.53
CA LEU A 25 9.11 -6.16 -16.24
C LEU A 25 8.25 -7.30 -15.70
N HIS A 26 8.86 -8.24 -15.00
CA HIS A 26 8.10 -9.21 -14.21
C HIS A 26 8.70 -9.32 -12.80
N VAL A 27 7.88 -9.74 -11.85
CA VAL A 27 8.26 -10.03 -10.48
C VAL A 27 7.62 -11.37 -10.10
N ASP A 28 8.44 -12.31 -9.67
CA ASP A 28 7.97 -13.62 -9.21
C ASP A 28 7.62 -13.58 -7.71
N GLU A 29 6.89 -14.61 -7.25
CA GLU A 29 6.54 -14.71 -5.83
C GLU A 29 7.79 -14.88 -4.96
N GLY A 30 7.91 -14.09 -3.90
CA GLY A 30 9.08 -14.07 -3.01
C GLY A 30 10.30 -13.33 -3.56
N GLU A 31 10.20 -12.72 -4.74
CA GLU A 31 11.29 -11.98 -5.35
C GLU A 31 11.38 -10.53 -4.84
N ILE A 32 12.59 -9.99 -4.76
CA ILE A 32 12.86 -8.58 -4.49
C ILE A 32 13.47 -7.96 -5.74
N VAL A 33 12.72 -7.08 -6.39
CA VAL A 33 13.16 -6.34 -7.60
C VAL A 33 13.44 -4.89 -7.25
N SER A 34 14.53 -4.33 -7.80
CA SER A 34 14.91 -2.93 -7.59
C SER A 34 14.91 -2.15 -8.90
N ALA A 35 14.21 -1.00 -8.92
CA ALA A 35 14.27 -0.04 -10.01
C ALA A 35 15.35 1.01 -9.72
N ILE A 36 16.46 1.00 -10.49
CA ILE A 36 17.61 1.89 -10.31
C ILE A 36 17.71 2.84 -11.51
N GLY A 37 18.09 4.08 -11.28
CA GLY A 37 18.28 5.08 -12.32
C GLY A 37 18.35 6.50 -11.76
N PRO A 38 18.76 7.49 -12.58
CA PRO A 38 18.87 8.88 -12.18
C PRO A 38 17.48 9.50 -11.85
N ASN A 39 17.50 10.72 -11.33
CA ASN A 39 16.25 11.48 -11.17
C ASN A 39 15.64 11.76 -12.55
N GLY A 40 14.33 11.63 -12.67
CA GLY A 40 13.64 11.77 -13.95
C GLY A 40 13.57 10.49 -14.80
N ALA A 41 14.22 9.38 -14.43
CA ALA A 41 14.20 8.12 -15.19
C ALA A 41 12.86 7.34 -15.13
N GLY A 42 11.75 7.97 -14.76
CA GLY A 42 10.43 7.33 -14.78
C GLY A 42 10.10 6.44 -13.59
N LYS A 43 11.01 6.23 -12.60
CA LYS A 43 10.76 5.34 -11.45
C LYS A 43 9.46 5.63 -10.69
N SER A 44 9.22 6.90 -10.36
CA SER A 44 7.98 7.31 -9.67
C SER A 44 6.75 7.11 -10.56
N THR A 45 6.90 7.32 -11.87
CA THR A 45 5.84 7.07 -12.85
C THR A 45 5.48 5.60 -12.89
N LEU A 46 6.47 4.71 -12.91
CA LEU A 46 6.28 3.25 -12.87
C LEU A 46 5.45 2.85 -11.64
N PHE A 47 5.86 3.28 -10.43
CA PHE A 47 5.08 2.98 -9.22
C PHE A 47 3.68 3.61 -9.23
N ASN A 48 3.52 4.80 -9.82
CA ASN A 48 2.21 5.44 -9.94
C ASN A 48 1.28 4.68 -10.90
N VAL A 49 1.83 4.12 -11.97
CA VAL A 49 1.07 3.32 -12.94
C VAL A 49 0.68 1.97 -12.32
N ILE A 50 1.62 1.26 -11.67
CA ILE A 50 1.33 -0.01 -10.96
C ILE A 50 0.22 0.16 -9.91
N THR A 51 0.20 1.29 -9.20
CA THR A 51 -0.78 1.55 -8.13
C THR A 51 -2.06 2.25 -8.60
N GLY A 52 -2.23 2.45 -9.92
CA GLY A 52 -3.43 3.03 -10.51
C GLY A 52 -3.63 4.53 -10.27
N LEU A 53 -2.57 5.23 -9.80
CA LEU A 53 -2.59 6.70 -9.71
C LEU A 53 -2.51 7.35 -11.09
N TYR A 54 -1.85 6.67 -12.04
CA TYR A 54 -1.85 7.03 -13.45
C TYR A 54 -2.27 5.82 -14.28
N SER A 55 -3.10 6.04 -15.29
CA SER A 55 -3.36 5.02 -16.30
C SER A 55 -2.23 5.01 -17.32
N PRO A 56 -1.73 3.85 -17.77
CA PRO A 56 -0.80 3.77 -18.89
C PRO A 56 -1.51 4.23 -20.17
N ASP A 57 -0.73 4.74 -21.12
CA ASP A 57 -1.23 5.15 -22.43
C ASP A 57 -1.26 3.94 -23.39
N ALA A 58 -0.39 2.93 -23.15
CA ALA A 58 -0.36 1.65 -23.85
C ALA A 58 0.24 0.57 -22.96
N GLY A 59 0.08 -0.70 -23.35
CA GLY A 59 0.56 -1.86 -22.64
C GLY A 59 -0.42 -2.36 -21.57
N ASP A 60 -0.02 -3.39 -20.82
CA ASP A 60 -0.84 -4.00 -19.79
C ASP A 60 -0.02 -4.27 -18.52
N ILE A 61 -0.70 -4.30 -17.39
CA ILE A 61 -0.13 -4.68 -16.08
C ILE A 61 -1.04 -5.73 -15.48
N LYS A 62 -0.47 -6.89 -15.15
CA LYS A 62 -1.21 -8.00 -14.57
C LYS A 62 -0.68 -8.34 -13.19
N LEU A 63 -1.58 -8.58 -12.26
CA LEU A 63 -1.30 -9.15 -10.94
C LEU A 63 -1.91 -10.56 -10.89
N ARG A 64 -1.07 -11.58 -10.68
CA ARG A 64 -1.48 -13.00 -10.69
C ARG A 64 -2.27 -13.39 -11.97
N GLY A 65 -1.93 -12.76 -13.11
CA GLY A 65 -2.58 -12.98 -14.40
C GLY A 65 -3.79 -12.08 -14.69
N ASP A 66 -4.33 -11.39 -13.70
CA ASP A 66 -5.47 -10.46 -13.86
C ASP A 66 -5.00 -9.04 -14.17
N SER A 67 -5.51 -8.43 -15.25
CA SER A 67 -5.20 -7.04 -15.56
C SER A 67 -5.71 -6.08 -14.49
N ILE A 68 -4.84 -5.14 -14.09
CA ILE A 68 -5.14 -4.07 -13.14
C ILE A 68 -5.28 -2.71 -13.81
N VAL A 69 -5.07 -2.62 -15.12
CA VAL A 69 -5.20 -1.37 -15.87
C VAL A 69 -6.64 -0.85 -15.81
N GLY A 70 -6.79 0.44 -15.53
CA GLY A 70 -8.11 1.09 -15.39
C GLY A 70 -8.80 0.85 -14.06
N ARG A 71 -8.22 0.04 -13.15
CA ARG A 71 -8.75 -0.12 -11.79
C ARG A 71 -8.37 1.06 -10.91
N ALA A 72 -9.28 1.43 -10.01
CA ALA A 72 -9.00 2.47 -9.02
C ALA A 72 -7.96 2.00 -7.98
N PRO A 73 -7.14 2.90 -7.37
CA PRO A 73 -6.09 2.54 -6.41
C PRO A 73 -6.58 1.64 -5.26
N HIS A 74 -7.77 1.91 -4.70
CA HIS A 74 -8.32 1.10 -3.62
C HIS A 74 -8.68 -0.33 -4.07
N GLN A 75 -9.03 -0.53 -5.35
CA GLN A 75 -9.28 -1.87 -5.91
C GLN A 75 -7.97 -2.65 -6.07
N ILE A 76 -6.92 -1.96 -6.53
CA ILE A 76 -5.58 -2.53 -6.68
C ILE A 76 -5.01 -2.92 -5.30
N THR A 77 -5.22 -2.09 -4.27
CA THR A 77 -4.85 -2.42 -2.90
C THR A 77 -5.58 -3.67 -2.40
N ARG A 78 -6.87 -3.82 -2.69
CA ARG A 78 -7.64 -5.03 -2.35
C ARG A 78 -7.15 -6.28 -3.07
N MET A 79 -6.55 -6.15 -4.23
CA MET A 79 -5.93 -7.25 -4.98
C MET A 79 -4.58 -7.68 -4.40
N GLY A 80 -3.98 -6.90 -3.49
CA GLY A 80 -2.76 -7.25 -2.78
C GLY A 80 -1.55 -6.40 -3.14
N ILE A 81 -1.71 -5.18 -3.68
CA ILE A 81 -0.60 -4.25 -3.88
C ILE A 81 -0.59 -3.21 -2.76
N GLY A 82 0.32 -3.34 -1.82
CA GLY A 82 0.62 -2.32 -0.81
C GLY A 82 1.69 -1.34 -1.29
N ARG A 83 1.58 -0.06 -0.92
CA ARG A 83 2.55 0.97 -1.28
C ARG A 83 2.91 1.85 -0.10
N THR A 84 4.20 2.11 0.07
CA THR A 84 4.71 3.22 0.90
C THR A 84 5.09 4.41 0.01
N PHE A 85 5.05 5.62 0.57
CA PHE A 85 5.38 6.83 -0.16
C PHE A 85 6.76 7.37 0.26
N GLN A 86 7.37 8.18 -0.59
CA GLN A 86 8.67 8.80 -0.31
C GLN A 86 8.59 9.75 0.90
N ASN A 87 7.50 10.50 1.03
CA ASN A 87 7.21 11.32 2.19
C ASN A 87 6.34 10.53 3.18
N VAL A 88 6.66 10.61 4.45
CA VAL A 88 5.93 9.92 5.51
C VAL A 88 4.57 10.58 5.71
N HIS A 89 3.50 9.91 5.30
CA HIS A 89 2.12 10.36 5.45
C HIS A 89 1.43 9.60 6.58
N LEU A 90 1.62 10.05 7.82
CA LEU A 90 0.95 9.53 9.00
C LEU A 90 -0.06 10.53 9.54
N PHE A 91 -1.08 10.02 10.19
CA PHE A 91 -2.02 10.82 10.97
C PHE A 91 -1.36 11.15 12.31
N ALA A 92 -0.77 12.35 12.40
CA ALA A 92 0.12 12.73 13.50
C ALA A 92 -0.53 12.59 14.90
N ASN A 93 -1.81 12.94 15.01
CA ASN A 93 -2.57 12.94 16.27
C ASN A 93 -3.21 11.59 16.60
N MET A 94 -3.23 10.66 15.66
CA MET A 94 -3.68 9.29 15.91
C MET A 94 -2.55 8.49 16.56
N THR A 95 -2.91 7.49 17.35
CA THR A 95 -1.96 6.57 17.94
C THR A 95 -1.23 5.74 16.89
N VAL A 96 -0.14 5.10 17.29
CA VAL A 96 0.60 4.15 16.45
C VAL A 96 -0.31 3.03 15.98
N LEU A 97 -1.12 2.46 16.88
CA LEU A 97 -2.07 1.40 16.56
C LEU A 97 -3.15 1.88 15.59
N GLU A 98 -3.77 3.03 15.85
CA GLU A 98 -4.79 3.58 14.96
C GLU A 98 -4.25 3.86 13.54
N ASN A 99 -3.01 4.38 13.42
CA ASN A 99 -2.36 4.53 12.13
C ASN A 99 -2.19 3.21 11.38
N ALA A 100 -1.84 2.11 12.07
CA ALA A 100 -1.75 0.79 11.46
C ALA A 100 -3.14 0.27 11.05
N MET A 101 -4.17 0.46 11.89
CA MET A 101 -5.56 0.05 11.62
C MET A 101 -6.12 0.73 10.36
N VAL A 102 -5.72 1.97 10.05
CA VAL A 102 -6.13 2.65 8.80
C VAL A 102 -5.72 1.84 7.56
N GLY A 103 -4.63 1.08 7.61
CA GLY A 103 -4.23 0.18 6.52
C GLY A 103 -5.32 -0.83 6.15
N GLN A 104 -6.09 -1.31 7.11
CA GLN A 104 -7.17 -2.28 6.91
C GLN A 104 -8.46 -1.68 6.33
N HIS A 105 -8.58 -0.34 6.29
CA HIS A 105 -9.82 0.31 5.82
C HIS A 105 -10.21 -0.10 4.39
N ALA A 106 -9.24 -0.37 3.51
CA ALA A 106 -9.50 -0.82 2.14
C ALA A 106 -10.21 -2.19 2.09
N ARG A 107 -10.08 -3.02 3.14
CA ARG A 107 -10.65 -4.37 3.25
C ARG A 107 -11.89 -4.43 4.15
N SER A 108 -12.14 -3.40 4.97
CA SER A 108 -13.32 -3.33 5.83
C SER A 108 -14.61 -3.45 5.00
N LYS A 109 -15.51 -4.30 5.46
CA LYS A 109 -16.85 -4.50 4.89
C LYS A 109 -17.89 -3.61 5.57
N THR A 110 -17.57 -3.06 6.73
CA THR A 110 -18.46 -2.19 7.49
C THR A 110 -18.57 -0.84 6.82
N GLY A 111 -19.65 -0.62 6.08
CA GLY A 111 -19.98 0.68 5.51
C GLY A 111 -20.34 1.72 6.58
N VAL A 112 -20.48 2.99 6.17
CA VAL A 112 -20.85 4.12 7.04
C VAL A 112 -22.08 3.80 7.90
N PHE A 113 -23.06 3.09 7.35
CA PHE A 113 -24.28 2.67 8.08
C PHE A 113 -23.97 1.69 9.21
N GLY A 114 -23.08 0.70 9.00
CA GLY A 114 -22.69 -0.25 10.03
C GLY A 114 -21.94 0.41 11.19
N ALA A 115 -21.07 1.39 10.88
CA ALA A 115 -20.35 2.18 11.88
C ALA A 115 -21.28 3.07 12.72
N ILE A 116 -22.30 3.70 12.08
CA ILE A 116 -23.28 4.58 12.78
C ILE A 116 -24.18 3.76 13.72
N PHE A 117 -24.66 2.60 13.26
CA PHE A 117 -25.65 1.78 14.01
C PHE A 117 -25.00 0.77 14.97
N ARG A 118 -23.64 0.71 15.05
CA ARG A 118 -22.88 -0.20 15.94
C ARG A 118 -23.43 -1.63 15.92
N LEU A 119 -23.67 -2.16 14.73
CA LEU A 119 -24.21 -3.51 14.56
C LEU A 119 -23.30 -4.54 15.24
N PRO A 120 -23.81 -5.66 15.76
CA PRO A 120 -23.01 -6.67 16.49
C PRO A 120 -21.79 -7.18 15.72
N GLY A 121 -21.86 -7.29 14.40
CA GLY A 121 -20.72 -7.66 13.54
C GLY A 121 -19.59 -6.61 13.47
N THR A 122 -19.89 -5.35 13.76
CA THR A 122 -18.89 -4.26 13.70
C THR A 122 -17.83 -4.40 14.79
N LYS A 123 -18.20 -4.87 15.98
CA LYS A 123 -17.23 -5.09 17.07
C LYS A 123 -16.24 -6.19 16.75
N THR A 124 -16.74 -7.30 16.19
CA THR A 124 -15.87 -8.43 15.81
C THR A 124 -14.92 -8.04 14.68
N GLU A 125 -15.39 -7.26 13.70
CA GLU A 125 -14.54 -6.74 12.63
C GLU A 125 -13.49 -5.76 13.15
N GLU A 126 -13.86 -4.87 14.08
CA GLU A 126 -12.93 -3.93 14.71
C GLU A 126 -11.85 -4.65 15.53
N GLU A 127 -12.21 -5.71 16.26
CA GLU A 127 -11.25 -6.54 16.98
C GLU A 127 -10.29 -7.26 16.02
N GLN A 128 -10.77 -7.80 14.91
CA GLN A 128 -9.94 -8.41 13.89
C GLN A 128 -8.97 -7.40 13.27
N ILE A 129 -9.45 -6.22 12.88
CA ILE A 129 -8.61 -5.12 12.36
C ILE A 129 -7.53 -4.74 13.38
N ARG A 130 -7.89 -4.67 14.66
CA ARG A 130 -6.95 -4.35 15.74
C ARG A 130 -5.87 -5.41 15.91
N GLU A 131 -6.21 -6.69 15.88
CA GLU A 131 -5.23 -7.76 16.00
C GLU A 131 -4.29 -7.82 14.77
N GLN A 132 -4.82 -7.71 13.56
CA GLN A 132 -4.00 -7.65 12.34
C GLN A 132 -3.06 -6.42 12.33
N ALA A 133 -3.53 -5.28 12.83
CA ALA A 133 -2.69 -4.10 12.99
C ALA A 133 -1.58 -4.33 14.03
N LYS A 134 -1.86 -5.02 15.14
CA LYS A 134 -0.85 -5.40 16.14
C LYS A 134 0.19 -6.35 15.56
N ASP A 135 -0.23 -7.33 14.76
CA ASP A 135 0.68 -8.27 14.09
C ASP A 135 1.62 -7.52 13.13
N ALA A 136 1.09 -6.60 12.32
CA ALA A 136 1.90 -5.75 11.44
C ALA A 136 2.90 -4.87 12.22
N LEU A 137 2.50 -4.32 13.37
CA LEU A 137 3.39 -3.58 14.27
C LEU A 137 4.43 -4.50 14.92
N GLY A 138 4.03 -5.75 15.26
CA GLY A 138 4.87 -6.79 15.84
C GLY A 138 6.08 -7.13 14.98
N PHE A 139 5.97 -7.04 13.65
CA PHE A 139 7.09 -7.21 12.72
C PHE A 139 8.27 -6.29 13.02
N PHE A 140 8.02 -5.11 13.59
CA PHE A 140 9.06 -4.14 13.98
C PHE A 140 9.49 -4.26 15.46
N GLY A 141 8.98 -5.27 16.18
CA GLY A 141 9.33 -5.57 17.56
C GLY A 141 9.05 -4.40 18.51
N THR A 142 9.85 -4.26 19.57
CA THR A 142 9.71 -3.22 20.60
C THR A 142 9.77 -1.77 20.09
N ARG A 143 10.15 -1.58 18.82
CA ARG A 143 10.20 -0.25 18.19
C ARG A 143 8.81 0.37 17.99
N LEU A 144 7.78 -0.46 17.75
CA LEU A 144 6.40 -0.03 17.54
C LEU A 144 5.38 -0.78 18.44
N SER A 145 5.80 -1.81 19.18
CA SER A 145 4.92 -2.62 20.02
C SER A 145 4.95 -2.19 21.50
N GLY A 146 4.07 -2.80 22.29
CA GLY A 146 3.92 -2.54 23.73
C GLY A 146 3.34 -1.14 23.97
N TYR A 147 3.82 -0.45 24.98
CA TYR A 147 3.33 0.89 25.37
C TYR A 147 3.36 1.94 24.24
N ARG A 148 4.17 1.70 23.20
CA ARG A 148 4.26 2.63 22.05
C ARG A 148 3.02 2.61 21.17
N GLN A 149 2.24 1.54 21.20
CA GLN A 149 1.03 1.43 20.38
C GLN A 149 -0.01 2.50 20.70
N ASP A 150 -0.06 2.92 21.98
CA ASP A 150 -0.99 3.91 22.47
C ASP A 150 -0.45 5.35 22.38
N GLN A 151 0.81 5.52 21.96
CA GLN A 151 1.40 6.84 21.80
C GLN A 151 0.96 7.48 20.48
N PRO A 152 0.73 8.81 20.45
CA PRO A 152 0.48 9.53 19.21
C PRO A 152 1.68 9.44 18.25
N ALA A 153 1.43 9.35 16.96
CA ALA A 153 2.49 9.17 15.95
C ALA A 153 3.47 10.35 15.89
N PHE A 154 3.07 11.56 16.33
CA PHE A 154 3.95 12.72 16.31
C PHE A 154 5.14 12.63 17.30
N VAL A 155 5.04 11.82 18.37
CA VAL A 155 6.14 11.64 19.33
C VAL A 155 7.21 10.67 18.81
N LEU A 156 6.94 9.94 17.74
CA LEU A 156 7.89 8.99 17.18
C LEU A 156 9.07 9.71 16.49
N SER A 157 10.27 9.13 16.65
CA SER A 157 11.42 9.52 15.83
C SER A 157 11.14 9.30 14.33
N TYR A 158 11.84 10.01 13.46
CA TYR A 158 11.69 9.84 12.01
C TYR A 158 11.82 8.39 11.55
N ALA A 159 12.79 7.66 12.09
CA ALA A 159 12.98 6.23 11.78
C ALA A 159 11.77 5.37 12.19
N ASN A 160 11.16 5.65 13.34
CA ASN A 160 9.97 4.92 13.79
C ASN A 160 8.71 5.33 13.00
N ARG A 161 8.61 6.59 12.54
CA ARG A 161 7.54 7.00 11.61
C ARG A 161 7.63 6.23 10.29
N ARG A 162 8.85 6.03 9.75
CA ARG A 162 9.05 5.19 8.56
C ARG A 162 8.64 3.74 8.78
N ARG A 163 8.98 3.17 9.95
CA ARG A 163 8.55 1.81 10.31
C ARG A 163 7.03 1.72 10.42
N LEU A 164 6.38 2.74 11.01
CA LEU A 164 4.93 2.77 11.13
C LEU A 164 4.25 2.88 9.74
N GLU A 165 4.82 3.63 8.81
CA GLU A 165 4.33 3.68 7.43
C GLU A 165 4.41 2.29 6.75
N MET A 166 5.54 1.58 6.94
CA MET A 166 5.67 0.21 6.45
C MET A 166 4.69 -0.75 7.14
N ALA A 167 4.53 -0.65 8.47
CA ALA A 167 3.54 -1.45 9.20
C ALA A 167 2.12 -1.23 8.67
N ARG A 168 1.75 0.01 8.36
CA ARG A 168 0.46 0.34 7.75
C ARG A 168 0.29 -0.29 6.36
N ALA A 169 1.37 -0.33 5.56
CA ALA A 169 1.34 -1.01 4.27
C ALA A 169 1.23 -2.54 4.44
N ILE A 170 1.97 -3.15 5.38
CA ILE A 170 1.88 -4.58 5.71
C ILE A 170 0.47 -4.92 6.21
N ALA A 171 -0.14 -4.06 7.02
CA ALA A 171 -1.51 -4.25 7.50
C ALA A 171 -2.56 -4.31 6.38
N THR A 172 -2.27 -3.88 5.16
CA THR A 172 -3.15 -4.12 4.00
C THR A 172 -3.14 -5.58 3.55
N GLU A 173 -2.28 -6.45 4.12
CA GLU A 173 -2.05 -7.86 3.69
C GLU A 173 -1.76 -7.94 2.18
N PRO A 174 -0.70 -7.27 1.71
CA PRO A 174 -0.40 -7.18 0.30
C PRO A 174 0.05 -8.52 -0.32
#